data_90824e63299c9c43123c3128753d2ffa
#
_entry.id   90824e63299c9c43123c3128753d2ffa
#
_cell.length_a   1.000
_cell.length_b   1.000
_cell.length_c   1.000
_cell.angle_alpha   90.00
_cell.angle_beta   90.00
_cell.angle_gamma   90.00
#
_symmetry.space_group_name_H-M   'P 1'
#
loop_
_entity.id
_entity.type
_entity.pdbx_description
1 polymer ?
#
loop_
_entity_poly.entity_id
_entity_poly.type
_entity_poly.pdbx_seq_one_letter_code
_entity_poly.pdbx_strand_id
1 'polypeptide(L)'
;MTAVILIITILAFNIISQKRIYKKQYYLDDMFKNKSRIETIIYGEFESAISKEKTVSIILKNVRLKFDGRTTEYKDLPSIIIYAKKSNGKEKLKLNPENKIKCNASLMELKSATNPGEFNMKAYYREKKIFYSAACDIGDIVVLNGNYNHLKKILY
;
A
#
# COMPACT_ATOMS: atom_id res chain seq x y z
N MET A 1 6.63 25.88 -30.85
CA MET A 1 7.67 25.79 -29.80
C MET A 1 7.11 25.44 -28.40
N THR A 2 6.00 26.00 -28.00
CA THR A 2 5.38 25.76 -26.65
C THR A 2 4.97 24.28 -26.39
N ALA A 3 4.41 23.58 -27.37
CA ALA A 3 3.98 22.19 -27.23
C ALA A 3 5.15 21.21 -26.98
N VAL A 4 6.29 21.42 -27.62
CA VAL A 4 7.49 20.59 -27.48
C VAL A 4 8.07 20.73 -26.07
N ILE A 5 8.10 21.96 -25.54
CA ILE A 5 8.58 22.23 -24.17
C ILE A 5 7.66 21.54 -23.15
N LEU A 6 6.34 21.58 -23.35
CA LEU A 6 5.38 20.93 -22.47
C LEU A 6 5.59 19.39 -22.45
N ILE A 7 5.78 18.77 -23.60
CA ILE A 7 6.04 17.32 -23.70
C ILE A 7 7.34 16.95 -22.97
N ILE A 8 8.41 17.72 -23.16
CA ILE A 8 9.70 17.47 -22.49
C ILE A 8 9.57 17.60 -20.99
N THR A 9 8.83 18.59 -20.47
CA THR A 9 8.63 18.77 -19.04
C THR A 9 7.82 17.63 -18.43
N ILE A 10 6.77 17.13 -19.11
CA ILE A 10 5.98 15.98 -18.66
C ILE A 10 6.85 14.72 -18.64
N LEU A 11 7.66 14.47 -19.66
CA LEU A 11 8.56 13.33 -19.70
C LEU A 11 9.62 13.40 -18.60
N ALA A 12 10.24 14.56 -18.40
CA ALA A 12 11.21 14.75 -17.33
C ALA A 12 10.58 14.53 -15.92
N PHE A 13 9.38 15.05 -15.71
CA PHE A 13 8.66 14.84 -14.43
C PHE A 13 8.35 13.35 -14.21
N ASN A 14 7.92 12.63 -15.24
CA ASN A 14 7.68 11.19 -15.15
C ASN A 14 8.95 10.41 -14.82
N ILE A 15 10.09 10.72 -15.46
CA ILE A 15 11.38 10.08 -15.20
C ILE A 15 11.84 10.33 -13.75
N ILE A 16 11.70 11.57 -13.26
CA ILE A 16 12.09 11.93 -11.89
C ILE A 16 11.21 11.21 -10.85
N SER A 17 9.89 11.15 -11.07
CA SER A 17 8.98 10.47 -10.17
C SER A 17 9.22 8.96 -10.15
N GLN A 18 9.48 8.33 -11.30
CA GLN A 18 9.85 6.92 -11.40
C GLN A 18 11.15 6.64 -10.61
N LYS A 19 12.20 7.44 -10.81
CA LYS A 19 13.47 7.28 -10.06
C LYS A 19 13.28 7.38 -8.55
N ARG A 20 12.41 8.27 -8.06
CA ARG A 20 12.08 8.38 -6.62
C ARG A 20 11.43 7.10 -6.10
N ILE A 21 10.47 6.55 -6.83
CA ILE A 21 9.78 5.30 -6.46
C ILE A 21 10.79 4.16 -6.37
N TYR A 22 11.64 3.98 -7.39
CA TYR A 22 12.65 2.93 -7.42
C TYR A 22 13.68 3.07 -6.29
N LYS A 23 14.13 4.29 -5.97
CA LYS A 23 15.08 4.49 -4.87
C LYS A 23 14.49 4.10 -3.51
N LYS A 24 13.22 4.40 -3.26
CA LYS A 24 12.52 4.01 -2.03
C LYS A 24 12.32 2.49 -1.97
N GLN A 25 11.97 1.87 -3.10
CA GLN A 25 11.84 0.41 -3.20
C GLN A 25 13.16 -0.29 -2.89
N TYR A 26 14.29 0.15 -3.47
CA TYR A 26 15.60 -0.43 -3.23
C TYR A 26 15.97 -0.43 -1.74
N TYR A 27 15.62 0.62 -1.00
CA TYR A 27 15.87 0.67 0.44
C TYR A 27 15.08 -0.38 1.20
N LEU A 28 13.82 -0.60 0.87
CA LEU A 28 13.00 -1.64 1.51
C LEU A 28 13.48 -3.05 1.10
N ASP A 29 13.85 -3.25 -0.15
CA ASP A 29 14.42 -4.51 -0.64
C ASP A 29 15.70 -4.88 0.15
N ASP A 30 16.52 -3.89 0.48
CA ASP A 30 17.69 -4.09 1.33
C ASP A 30 17.35 -4.57 2.75
N MET A 31 16.24 -4.08 3.32
CA MET A 31 15.74 -4.55 4.61
C MET A 31 15.28 -6.01 4.59
N PHE A 32 14.83 -6.51 3.43
CA PHE A 32 14.36 -7.88 3.24
C PHE A 32 15.48 -8.89 2.96
N LYS A 33 16.73 -8.47 2.67
CA LYS A 33 17.84 -9.38 2.34
C LYS A 33 17.99 -10.55 3.30
N ASN A 34 17.74 -10.31 4.61
CA ASN A 34 17.89 -11.31 5.66
C ASN A 34 16.58 -11.62 6.41
N LYS A 35 15.45 -11.11 5.94
CA LYS A 35 14.17 -11.26 6.64
C LYS A 35 13.05 -11.46 5.63
N SER A 36 12.25 -12.48 5.82
CA SER A 36 11.05 -12.72 5.02
C SER A 36 9.86 -11.83 5.43
N ARG A 37 9.91 -11.30 6.66
CA ARG A 37 8.87 -10.44 7.25
C ARG A 37 9.51 -9.37 8.10
N ILE A 38 8.90 -8.20 8.11
CA ILE A 38 9.35 -7.04 8.90
C ILE A 38 8.14 -6.45 9.60
N GLU A 39 8.16 -6.45 10.94
CA GLU A 39 7.10 -5.82 11.73
C GLU A 39 7.17 -4.30 11.58
N THR A 40 6.03 -3.69 11.32
CA THR A 40 5.94 -2.25 11.07
C THR A 40 4.56 -1.72 11.39
N ILE A 41 4.51 -0.44 11.72
CA ILE A 41 3.25 0.30 11.78
C ILE A 41 3.03 0.96 10.43
N ILE A 42 1.91 0.63 9.80
CA ILE A 42 1.52 1.14 8.49
C ILE A 42 0.48 2.26 8.70
N TYR A 43 0.72 3.38 8.07
CA TYR A 43 -0.24 4.47 7.91
C TYR A 43 -0.53 4.66 6.43
N GLY A 44 -1.78 4.83 6.05
CA GLY A 44 -2.13 5.08 4.65
C GLY A 44 -3.56 5.56 4.49
N GLU A 45 -3.87 6.02 3.28
CA GLU A 45 -5.22 6.38 2.89
C GLU A 45 -5.91 5.18 2.26
N PHE A 46 -7.14 4.94 2.66
CA PHE A 46 -7.95 3.86 2.10
C PHE A 46 -8.23 4.13 0.61
N GLU A 47 -8.03 3.13 -0.22
CA GLU A 47 -8.35 3.17 -1.64
C GLU A 47 -9.47 2.21 -1.98
N SER A 48 -9.33 0.94 -1.62
CA SER A 48 -10.34 -0.10 -1.87
C SER A 48 -10.20 -1.28 -0.92
N ALA A 49 -11.26 -2.06 -0.78
CA ALA A 49 -11.23 -3.31 -0.03
C ALA A 49 -12.10 -4.39 -0.69
N ILE A 50 -11.65 -5.62 -0.58
CA ILE A 50 -12.38 -6.81 -1.00
C ILE A 50 -12.49 -7.73 0.21
N SER A 51 -13.73 -7.96 0.67
CA SER A 51 -14.00 -8.86 1.79
C SER A 51 -14.25 -10.26 1.27
N LYS A 52 -13.48 -11.23 1.77
CA LYS A 52 -13.68 -12.66 1.61
C LYS A 52 -14.18 -13.25 2.95
N GLU A 53 -14.48 -14.54 2.96
CA GLU A 53 -14.98 -15.22 4.16
C GLU A 53 -14.05 -15.04 5.37
N LYS A 54 -12.77 -15.36 5.23
CA LYS A 54 -11.78 -15.37 6.33
C LYS A 54 -10.84 -14.17 6.34
N THR A 55 -10.84 -13.36 5.29
CA THR A 55 -9.87 -12.26 5.12
C THR A 55 -10.53 -11.04 4.48
N VAL A 56 -9.96 -9.87 4.77
CA VAL A 56 -10.24 -8.63 4.04
C VAL A 56 -8.94 -8.19 3.38
N SER A 57 -8.95 -8.00 2.07
CA SER A 57 -7.84 -7.42 1.32
C SER A 57 -8.08 -5.92 1.19
N ILE A 58 -7.19 -5.10 1.72
CA ILE A 58 -7.30 -3.64 1.76
C ILE A 58 -6.14 -3.04 0.97
N ILE A 59 -6.43 -2.16 0.04
CA ILE A 59 -5.40 -1.39 -0.67
C ILE A 59 -5.32 0.00 -0.05
N LEU A 60 -4.11 0.39 0.32
CA LEU A 60 -3.79 1.72 0.81
C LEU A 60 -2.89 2.44 -0.17
N LYS A 61 -3.09 3.75 -0.30
CA LYS A 61 -2.22 4.69 -1.02
C LYS A 61 -1.60 5.69 -0.05
N ASN A 62 -0.62 6.46 -0.52
CA ASN A 62 0.09 7.47 0.29
C ASN A 62 0.61 6.89 1.61
N VAL A 63 1.29 5.76 1.50
CA VAL A 63 1.65 4.93 2.65
C VAL A 63 2.91 5.43 3.34
N ARG A 64 2.89 5.44 4.67
CA ARG A 64 4.05 5.68 5.53
C ARG A 64 4.28 4.47 6.41
N LEU A 65 5.52 4.05 6.53
CA LEU A 65 5.93 2.95 7.39
C LEU A 65 6.75 3.48 8.56
N LYS A 66 6.50 2.93 9.75
CA LYS A 66 7.30 3.20 10.95
C LYS A 66 7.79 1.86 11.50
N PHE A 67 9.09 1.68 11.54
CA PHE A 67 9.74 0.47 12.04
C PHE A 67 10.12 0.63 13.50
N ASP A 68 9.93 -0.43 14.30
CA ASP A 68 10.31 -0.44 15.71
C ASP A 68 11.81 -0.14 15.89
N GLY A 69 12.13 0.68 16.90
CA GLY A 69 13.49 1.09 17.22
C GLY A 69 14.12 2.07 16.24
N ARG A 70 13.38 2.52 15.21
CA ARG A 70 13.84 3.52 14.25
C ARG A 70 12.94 4.74 14.28
N THR A 71 13.53 5.91 14.42
CA THR A 71 12.82 7.20 14.34
C THR A 71 12.45 7.60 12.91
N THR A 72 12.91 6.84 11.92
CA THR A 72 12.75 7.17 10.51
C THR A 72 11.37 6.78 10.02
N GLU A 73 10.54 7.76 9.70
CA GLU A 73 9.30 7.58 8.97
C GLU A 73 9.56 7.67 7.47
N TYR A 74 9.01 6.72 6.70
CA TYR A 74 9.01 6.78 5.23
C TYR A 74 7.71 7.38 4.76
N LYS A 75 7.80 8.55 4.12
CA LYS A 75 6.67 9.23 3.47
C LYS A 75 6.62 8.84 1.98
N ASP A 76 5.44 8.97 1.39
CA ASP A 76 5.19 8.79 -0.05
C ASP A 76 5.69 7.44 -0.61
N LEU A 77 5.43 6.36 0.10
CA LEU A 77 5.63 5.03 -0.42
C LEU A 77 4.57 4.68 -1.47
N PRO A 78 4.89 3.74 -2.37
CA PRO A 78 3.90 3.13 -3.24
C PRO A 78 2.73 2.56 -2.45
N SER A 79 1.63 2.31 -3.12
CA SER A 79 0.49 1.63 -2.52
C SER A 79 0.87 0.25 -1.99
N ILE A 80 0.21 -0.17 -0.91
CA ILE A 80 0.40 -1.49 -0.27
C ILE A 80 -0.93 -2.21 -0.23
N ILE A 81 -0.89 -3.54 -0.37
CA ILE A 81 -2.03 -4.40 -0.08
C ILE A 81 -1.88 -5.03 1.29
N ILE A 82 -2.92 -4.91 2.12
CA ILE A 82 -2.99 -5.51 3.47
C ILE A 82 -3.98 -6.66 3.43
N TYR A 83 -3.56 -7.82 3.90
CA TYR A 83 -4.41 -8.98 4.13
C TYR A 83 -4.73 -9.06 5.62
N ALA A 84 -5.92 -8.56 5.99
CA ALA A 84 -6.40 -8.61 7.36
C ALA A 84 -7.18 -9.90 7.61
N LYS A 85 -6.75 -10.69 8.58
CA LYS A 85 -7.43 -11.92 8.99
C LYS A 85 -8.61 -11.59 9.90
N LYS A 86 -9.76 -12.20 9.67
CA LYS A 86 -10.94 -12.13 10.52
C LYS A 86 -10.85 -13.20 11.61
N SER A 87 -11.06 -12.84 12.86
CA SER A 87 -11.02 -13.81 13.99
C SER A 87 -12.23 -14.75 13.95
N ASN A 88 -13.43 -14.22 13.71
CA ASN A 88 -14.68 -14.98 13.73
C ASN A 88 -15.45 -14.98 12.39
N GLY A 89 -14.85 -14.55 11.29
CA GLY A 89 -15.48 -14.49 9.96
C GLY A 89 -16.58 -13.43 9.80
N LYS A 90 -17.10 -12.87 10.91
CA LYS A 90 -18.24 -11.94 10.90
C LYS A 90 -17.84 -10.47 11.05
N GLU A 91 -16.58 -10.19 11.31
CA GLU A 91 -16.09 -8.82 11.50
C GLU A 91 -16.17 -8.04 10.19
N LYS A 92 -16.83 -6.89 10.28
CA LYS A 92 -16.99 -5.95 9.16
C LYS A 92 -16.27 -4.66 9.47
N LEU A 93 -15.28 -4.32 8.68
CA LEU A 93 -14.69 -2.98 8.67
C LEU A 93 -15.60 -2.05 7.87
N LYS A 94 -16.09 -0.99 8.51
CA LYS A 94 -16.75 0.11 7.82
C LYS A 94 -15.68 1.06 7.30
N LEU A 95 -15.35 0.93 6.02
CA LEU A 95 -14.35 1.76 5.36
C LEU A 95 -15.05 2.65 4.35
N ASN A 96 -14.76 3.95 4.43
CA ASN A 96 -15.24 4.95 3.49
C ASN A 96 -14.06 5.50 2.70
N PRO A 97 -14.25 5.96 1.46
CA PRO A 97 -13.25 6.75 0.75
C PRO A 97 -12.77 7.89 1.65
N GLU A 98 -11.45 8.14 1.67
CA GLU A 98 -10.79 9.16 2.51
C GLU A 98 -10.51 8.75 3.97
N ASN A 99 -10.96 7.59 4.44
CA ASN A 99 -10.48 7.10 5.72
C ASN A 99 -8.96 6.91 5.68
N LYS A 100 -8.31 7.33 6.76
CA LYS A 100 -6.92 6.98 7.02
C LYS A 100 -6.88 5.75 7.89
N ILE A 101 -5.98 4.85 7.58
CA ILE A 101 -5.83 3.59 8.30
C ILE A 101 -4.46 3.57 8.96
N LYS A 102 -4.44 3.15 10.22
CA LYS A 102 -3.24 2.77 10.95
C LYS A 102 -3.36 1.30 11.31
N CYS A 103 -2.33 0.51 11.07
CA CYS A 103 -2.30 -0.88 11.55
C CYS A 103 -0.88 -1.32 11.90
N ASN A 104 -0.78 -2.22 12.87
CA ASN A 104 0.44 -3.00 13.12
C ASN A 104 0.39 -4.21 12.21
N ALA A 105 1.42 -4.43 11.41
CA ALA A 105 1.39 -5.48 10.41
C ALA A 105 2.79 -6.00 10.08
N SER A 106 2.84 -7.26 9.66
CA SER A 106 4.03 -7.88 9.10
C SER A 106 4.12 -7.57 7.62
N LEU A 107 5.05 -6.70 7.23
CA LEU A 107 5.35 -6.35 5.85
C LEU A 107 6.11 -7.51 5.17
N MET A 108 5.75 -7.82 3.93
CA MET A 108 6.33 -8.89 3.12
C MET A 108 6.49 -8.45 1.67
N GLU A 109 7.47 -9.04 0.98
CA GLU A 109 7.55 -8.91 -0.47
C GLU A 109 6.45 -9.70 -1.15
N LEU A 110 5.97 -9.17 -2.28
CA LEU A 110 5.07 -9.92 -3.16
C LEU A 110 5.83 -11.07 -3.84
N LYS A 111 5.28 -12.28 -3.75
CA LYS A 111 5.88 -13.46 -4.36
C LYS A 111 5.68 -13.47 -5.87
N SER A 112 6.72 -13.87 -6.58
CA SER A 112 6.61 -14.25 -7.99
C SER A 112 6.00 -15.65 -8.11
N ALA A 113 5.42 -15.97 -9.26
CA ALA A 113 5.03 -17.34 -9.58
C ALA A 113 6.28 -18.25 -9.54
N THR A 114 6.16 -19.40 -8.90
CA THR A 114 7.24 -20.40 -8.79
C THR A 114 7.02 -21.55 -9.77
N ASN A 115 5.77 -21.78 -10.19
CA ASN A 115 5.41 -22.85 -11.10
C ASN A 115 4.83 -22.30 -12.41
N PRO A 116 5.00 -23.01 -13.54
CA PRO A 116 4.31 -22.68 -14.78
C PRO A 116 2.79 -22.69 -14.59
N GLY A 117 2.11 -21.64 -15.03
CA GLY A 117 0.65 -21.50 -14.89
C GLY A 117 0.17 -20.92 -13.55
N GLU A 118 1.05 -20.76 -12.57
CA GLU A 118 0.71 -20.08 -11.32
C GLU A 118 0.49 -18.58 -11.55
N PHE A 119 -0.49 -17.99 -10.85
CA PHE A 119 -0.76 -16.56 -10.91
C PHE A 119 0.42 -15.76 -10.35
N ASN A 120 1.01 -14.92 -11.18
CA ASN A 120 2.12 -14.06 -10.76
C ASN A 120 1.63 -12.79 -10.05
N MET A 121 1.46 -12.91 -8.72
CA MET A 121 1.03 -11.80 -7.87
C MET A 121 1.94 -10.58 -8.00
N LYS A 122 3.26 -10.79 -8.05
CA LYS A 122 4.24 -9.71 -8.13
C LYS A 122 4.09 -8.91 -9.41
N ALA A 123 3.91 -9.57 -10.56
CA ALA A 123 3.69 -8.91 -11.84
C ALA A 123 2.35 -8.14 -11.83
N TYR A 124 1.26 -8.78 -11.44
CA TYR A 124 -0.07 -8.18 -11.40
C TYR A 124 -0.14 -6.92 -10.51
N TYR A 125 0.43 -6.98 -9.30
CA TYR A 125 0.37 -5.85 -8.38
C TYR A 125 1.36 -4.74 -8.73
N ARG A 126 2.48 -5.05 -9.39
CA ARG A 126 3.42 -4.03 -9.90
C ARG A 126 2.78 -3.09 -10.91
N GLU A 127 1.92 -3.59 -11.78
CA GLU A 127 1.15 -2.75 -12.72
C GLU A 127 0.27 -1.73 -11.98
N LYS A 128 -0.21 -2.09 -10.79
CA LYS A 128 -0.96 -1.22 -9.88
C LYS A 128 -0.09 -0.39 -8.95
N LYS A 129 1.22 -0.35 -9.16
CA LYS A 129 2.21 0.33 -8.29
C LYS A 129 2.22 -0.18 -6.84
N ILE A 130 1.80 -1.42 -6.62
CA ILE A 130 1.87 -2.11 -5.33
C ILE A 130 3.07 -3.05 -5.36
N PHE A 131 4.04 -2.83 -4.49
CA PHE A 131 5.30 -3.57 -4.47
C PHE A 131 5.41 -4.51 -3.27
N TYR A 132 4.66 -4.26 -2.22
CA TYR A 132 4.69 -5.01 -0.97
C TYR A 132 3.29 -5.41 -0.54
N SER A 133 3.22 -6.49 0.22
CA SER A 133 2.02 -6.90 0.94
C SER A 133 2.27 -6.82 2.44
N ALA A 134 1.21 -6.75 3.21
CA ALA A 134 1.28 -6.85 4.66
C ALA A 134 0.20 -7.78 5.18
N ALA A 135 0.45 -8.42 6.31
CA ALA A 135 -0.53 -9.25 7.01
C ALA A 135 -0.73 -8.74 8.43
N CYS A 136 -1.97 -8.70 8.88
CA CYS A 136 -2.36 -8.33 10.25
C CYS A 136 -3.65 -9.04 10.66
N ASP A 137 -4.02 -8.95 11.92
CA ASP A 137 -5.38 -9.28 12.34
C ASP A 137 -6.28 -8.05 12.16
N ILE A 138 -7.56 -8.29 11.88
CA ILE A 138 -8.51 -7.19 11.63
C ILE A 138 -8.64 -6.25 12.84
N GLY A 139 -8.44 -6.78 14.06
CA GLY A 139 -8.44 -6.03 15.31
C GLY A 139 -7.27 -5.03 15.44
N ASP A 140 -6.18 -5.22 14.70
CA ASP A 140 -5.04 -4.31 14.71
C ASP A 140 -5.24 -3.09 13.81
N ILE A 141 -6.37 -3.04 13.10
CA ILE A 141 -6.70 -1.96 12.17
C ILE A 141 -7.46 -0.86 12.90
N VAL A 142 -6.88 0.30 12.96
CA VAL A 142 -7.50 1.52 13.47
C VAL A 142 -7.89 2.41 12.30
N VAL A 143 -9.19 2.67 12.17
CA VAL A 143 -9.71 3.60 11.16
C VAL A 143 -9.70 5.00 11.76
N LEU A 144 -8.91 5.88 11.16
CA LEU A 144 -8.82 7.28 11.52
C LEU A 144 -9.77 8.06 10.61
N ASN A 145 -10.72 8.79 11.22
CA ASN A 145 -11.62 9.63 10.44
C ASN A 145 -10.84 10.76 9.78
N GLY A 146 -10.80 10.77 8.46
CA GLY A 146 -10.37 11.93 7.69
C GLY A 146 -11.44 13.02 7.79
N ASN A 147 -11.06 14.29 7.63
CA ASN A 147 -12.03 15.37 7.45
C ASN A 147 -12.79 15.11 6.15
N TYR A 148 -14.02 14.62 6.29
CA TYR A 148 -14.90 14.30 5.18
C TYR A 148 -15.43 15.60 4.58
N ASN A 149 -14.97 15.95 3.39
CA ASN A 149 -15.52 17.09 2.65
C ASN A 149 -16.94 16.71 2.16
N HIS A 150 -17.97 17.29 2.75
CA HIS A 150 -19.39 17.02 2.47
C HIS A 150 -19.77 17.10 0.97
N LEU A 151 -18.99 17.85 0.19
CA LEU A 151 -19.20 18.02 -1.26
C LEU A 151 -18.89 16.78 -2.09
N LYS A 152 -18.00 15.89 -1.63
CA LYS A 152 -17.70 14.66 -2.35
C LYS A 152 -18.74 13.55 -2.14
N LYS A 153 -19.54 13.64 -1.06
CA LYS A 153 -20.63 12.69 -0.78
C LYS A 153 -21.77 12.76 -1.80
N ILE A 154 -21.88 13.87 -2.53
CA ILE A 154 -22.95 14.11 -3.51
C ILE A 154 -22.59 13.55 -4.90
N LEU A 155 -21.33 13.18 -5.15
CA LEU A 155 -20.81 12.78 -6.46
C LEU A 155 -20.57 11.26 -6.60
N TYR A 156 -20.92 10.47 -5.58
CA TYR A 156 -20.90 9.01 -5.60
C TYR A 156 -22.27 8.52 -5.03
#